data_1ae7b0530cb74c07fe254e39771be060
#
_entry.id   1ae7b0530cb74c07fe254e39771be060
#
_cell.length_a   1.000
_cell.length_b   1.000
_cell.length_c   1.000
_cell.angle_alpha   90.00
_cell.angle_beta   90.00
_cell.angle_gamma   90.00
#
_symmetry.space_group_name_H-M   'P 1'
#
loop_
_entity.id
_entity.type
_entity.pdbx_description
1 polymer ?
#
loop_
_entity_poly.entity_id
_entity_poly.type
_entity_poly.pdbx_seq_one_letter_code
_entity_poly.pdbx_strand_id
1 'polypeptide(L)'
;MSQSVPPPGNPFAGGAVPPGPYTPPPPPAPARDNLALGLVAALVAALVAGGVYGGIAGALEREIGFAAIGVGFLVGFAAGKVGGPNPVLPVVGAVLSLGAVYLGQLLGIAIIVAKELNVSTTDVFLDNFGLLTEAWNEGKDIMTFLFFALAAFAAFSGAKKAAE
;
A
#
# COMPACT_ATOMS: atom_id res chain seq x y z
N MET A 1 45.95 -25.49 71.74
CA MET A 1 44.59 -25.45 71.11
C MET A 1 44.62 -24.49 69.94
N SER A 2 44.85 -25.00 68.74
CA SER A 2 44.92 -24.17 67.56
C SER A 2 43.50 -24.13 66.90
N GLN A 3 42.88 -22.97 66.95
CA GLN A 3 41.64 -22.77 66.23
C GLN A 3 41.99 -22.46 64.73
N SER A 4 41.61 -23.37 63.84
CA SER A 4 41.69 -23.14 62.39
C SER A 4 40.64 -22.13 62.00
N VAL A 5 41.05 -20.97 61.53
CA VAL A 5 40.18 -20.00 60.93
C VAL A 5 39.70 -20.55 59.53
N PRO A 6 38.40 -20.63 59.28
CA PRO A 6 37.96 -21.05 57.97
C PRO A 6 38.40 -20.01 56.89
N PRO A 7 38.75 -20.48 55.68
CA PRO A 7 39.17 -19.57 54.63
C PRO A 7 38.02 -18.62 54.23
N PRO A 8 38.35 -17.36 53.84
CA PRO A 8 37.33 -16.42 53.40
C PRO A 8 36.56 -16.99 52.23
N GLY A 9 35.23 -16.98 52.34
CA GLY A 9 34.33 -17.51 51.29
C GLY A 9 34.57 -16.82 49.95
N ASN A 10 34.55 -17.59 48.89
CA ASN A 10 34.69 -17.12 47.53
C ASN A 10 33.62 -16.06 47.26
N PRO A 11 33.97 -14.82 46.92
CA PRO A 11 32.99 -13.76 46.62
C PRO A 11 32.16 -14.05 45.36
N PHE A 12 32.54 -15.06 44.58
CA PHE A 12 31.78 -15.55 43.42
C PHE A 12 30.92 -16.79 43.68
N ALA A 13 30.93 -17.30 44.95
CA ALA A 13 30.00 -18.33 45.37
C ALA A 13 28.62 -17.76 45.76
N GLY A 14 28.18 -16.69 45.11
CA GLY A 14 26.80 -16.24 45.15
C GLY A 14 25.95 -17.37 44.59
N GLY A 15 25.23 -18.07 45.50
CA GLY A 15 24.38 -19.20 45.13
C GLY A 15 23.53 -18.87 43.93
N ALA A 16 23.53 -19.75 42.95
CA ALA A 16 22.58 -19.69 41.86
C ALA A 16 21.18 -19.53 42.46
N VAL A 17 20.60 -18.35 42.29
CA VAL A 17 19.19 -18.16 42.63
C VAL A 17 18.42 -19.21 41.81
N PRO A 18 17.64 -20.08 42.44
CA PRO A 18 16.84 -21.04 41.67
C PRO A 18 16.04 -20.25 40.66
N PRO A 19 15.95 -20.68 39.39
CA PRO A 19 15.09 -20.02 38.40
C PRO A 19 13.70 -19.95 39.01
N GLY A 20 13.21 -18.71 39.23
CA GLY A 20 11.83 -18.53 39.66
C GLY A 20 10.91 -19.20 38.64
N PRO A 21 9.67 -19.56 39.01
CA PRO A 21 8.75 -20.20 38.10
C PRO A 21 8.66 -19.34 36.82
N TYR A 22 9.05 -19.95 35.69
CA TYR A 22 9.05 -19.30 34.39
C TYR A 22 7.60 -18.98 34.04
N THR A 23 7.17 -17.76 34.28
CA THR A 23 5.90 -17.25 33.73
C THR A 23 6.16 -16.95 32.26
N PRO A 24 5.58 -17.74 31.33
CA PRO A 24 5.70 -17.43 29.91
C PRO A 24 5.17 -16.01 29.68
N PRO A 25 5.81 -15.21 28.80
CA PRO A 25 5.31 -13.90 28.47
C PRO A 25 3.84 -14.02 28.01
N PRO A 26 2.99 -13.05 28.38
CA PRO A 26 1.60 -13.06 27.94
C PRO A 26 1.54 -13.18 26.42
N PRO A 27 0.62 -13.96 25.86
CA PRO A 27 0.47 -14.07 24.42
C PRO A 27 0.28 -12.67 23.82
N PRO A 28 0.88 -12.39 22.64
CA PRO A 28 0.70 -11.12 21.96
C PRO A 28 -0.77 -10.80 21.84
N ALA A 29 -1.15 -9.55 22.11
CA ALA A 29 -2.53 -9.11 21.89
C ALA A 29 -2.95 -9.43 20.45
N PRO A 30 -4.16 -9.98 20.21
CA PRO A 30 -4.60 -10.29 18.87
C PRO A 30 -4.50 -9.03 18.00
N ALA A 31 -3.78 -9.15 16.88
CA ALA A 31 -3.68 -8.07 15.91
C ALA A 31 -5.09 -7.68 15.46
N ARG A 32 -5.42 -6.40 15.51
CA ARG A 32 -6.73 -5.91 15.05
C ARG A 32 -6.83 -6.12 13.56
N ASP A 33 -7.54 -7.16 13.16
CA ASP A 33 -7.90 -7.42 11.77
C ASP A 33 -9.26 -6.79 11.49
N ASN A 34 -9.28 -5.74 10.66
CA ASN A 34 -10.50 -5.10 10.22
C ASN A 34 -10.56 -5.04 8.70
N LEU A 35 -10.86 -6.18 8.09
CA LEU A 35 -10.93 -6.32 6.63
C LEU A 35 -11.85 -5.27 6.00
N ALA A 36 -13.03 -5.03 6.56
CA ALA A 36 -14.00 -4.09 5.99
C ALA A 36 -13.45 -2.66 5.93
N LEU A 37 -12.86 -2.17 7.03
CA LEU A 37 -12.23 -0.84 7.04
C LEU A 37 -11.01 -0.77 6.13
N GLY A 38 -10.22 -1.83 6.05
CA GLY A 38 -9.09 -1.92 5.12
C GLY A 38 -9.52 -1.81 3.66
N LEU A 39 -10.62 -2.48 3.28
CA LEU A 39 -11.19 -2.39 1.94
C LEU A 39 -11.71 -0.99 1.61
N VAL A 40 -12.42 -0.37 2.54
CA VAL A 40 -12.90 1.01 2.38
C VAL A 40 -11.73 1.98 2.24
N ALA A 41 -10.70 1.85 3.08
CA ALA A 41 -9.51 2.68 3.00
C ALA A 41 -8.77 2.51 1.67
N ALA A 42 -8.64 1.27 1.18
CA ALA A 42 -8.06 0.98 -0.13
C ALA A 42 -8.85 1.62 -1.27
N LEU A 43 -10.18 1.51 -1.24
CA LEU A 43 -11.04 2.09 -2.26
C LEU A 43 -10.96 3.63 -2.27
N VAL A 44 -11.04 4.27 -1.11
CA VAL A 44 -10.90 5.72 -1.00
C VAL A 44 -9.52 6.17 -1.50
N ALA A 45 -8.46 5.48 -1.09
CA ALA A 45 -7.10 5.77 -1.56
C ALA A 45 -6.97 5.58 -3.08
N ALA A 46 -7.59 4.55 -3.65
CA ALA A 46 -7.60 4.29 -5.09
C ALA A 46 -8.27 5.44 -5.87
N LEU A 47 -9.44 5.89 -5.42
CA LEU A 47 -10.16 7.00 -6.04
C LEU A 47 -9.37 8.32 -5.95
N VAL A 48 -8.85 8.63 -4.78
CA VAL A 48 -8.09 9.87 -4.56
C VAL A 48 -6.77 9.85 -5.32
N ALA A 49 -5.97 8.80 -5.16
CA ALA A 49 -4.66 8.71 -5.80
C ALA A 49 -4.78 8.58 -7.33
N GLY A 50 -5.75 7.81 -7.83
CA GLY A 50 -6.04 7.71 -9.26
C GLY A 50 -6.52 9.04 -9.86
N GLY A 51 -7.41 9.76 -9.16
CA GLY A 51 -7.87 11.08 -9.56
C GLY A 51 -6.75 12.12 -9.60
N VAL A 52 -5.90 12.17 -8.58
CA VAL A 52 -4.72 13.06 -8.54
C VAL A 52 -3.75 12.69 -9.66
N TYR A 53 -3.47 11.41 -9.85
CA TYR A 53 -2.60 10.94 -10.93
C TYR A 53 -3.10 11.36 -12.31
N GLY A 54 -4.38 11.09 -12.61
CA GLY A 54 -4.98 11.50 -13.89
C GLY A 54 -5.04 13.03 -14.07
N GLY A 55 -5.35 13.75 -13.00
CA GLY A 55 -5.32 15.22 -13.00
C GLY A 55 -3.96 15.79 -13.34
N ILE A 56 -2.89 15.26 -12.74
CA ILE A 56 -1.51 15.69 -13.02
C ILE A 56 -1.11 15.31 -14.46
N ALA A 57 -1.38 14.06 -14.88
CA ALA A 57 -1.06 13.60 -16.23
C ALA A 57 -1.75 14.45 -17.30
N GLY A 58 -3.04 14.74 -17.13
CA GLY A 58 -3.80 15.61 -18.02
C GLY A 58 -3.36 17.07 -18.00
N ALA A 59 -2.95 17.61 -16.84
CA ALA A 59 -2.44 18.97 -16.72
C ALA A 59 -1.08 19.13 -17.43
N LEU A 60 -0.21 18.12 -17.34
CA LEU A 60 1.11 18.11 -17.95
C LEU A 60 1.09 17.59 -19.41
N GLU A 61 -0.05 17.11 -19.87
CA GLU A 61 -0.25 16.54 -21.21
C GLU A 61 0.75 15.42 -21.53
N ARG A 62 1.07 14.62 -20.51
CA ARG A 62 2.00 13.50 -20.63
C ARG A 62 1.71 12.39 -19.62
N GLU A 63 2.00 11.17 -20.01
CA GLU A 63 2.00 10.04 -19.09
C GLU A 63 3.23 10.08 -18.17
N ILE A 64 2.99 9.86 -16.87
CA ILE A 64 4.04 9.79 -15.85
C ILE A 64 4.02 8.39 -15.25
N GLY A 65 4.66 7.43 -15.91
CA GLY A 65 4.65 6.02 -15.49
C GLY A 65 5.09 5.81 -14.05
N PHE A 66 6.09 6.53 -13.56
CA PHE A 66 6.55 6.41 -12.16
C PHE A 66 5.48 6.79 -11.13
N ALA A 67 4.57 7.70 -11.48
CA ALA A 67 3.49 8.08 -10.57
C ALA A 67 2.51 6.92 -10.33
N ALA A 68 2.36 6.00 -11.28
CA ALA A 68 1.56 4.79 -11.10
C ALA A 68 2.05 3.92 -9.94
N ILE A 69 3.38 3.84 -9.73
CA ILE A 69 3.98 3.12 -8.60
C ILE A 69 3.56 3.78 -7.28
N GLY A 70 3.56 5.13 -7.24
CA GLY A 70 3.09 5.90 -6.08
C GLY A 70 1.61 5.65 -5.78
N VAL A 71 0.76 5.62 -6.81
CA VAL A 71 -0.66 5.27 -6.68
C VAL A 71 -0.80 3.89 -6.05
N GLY A 72 -0.09 2.88 -6.60
CA GLY A 72 -0.10 1.53 -6.06
C GLY A 72 0.29 1.48 -4.60
N PHE A 73 1.43 2.10 -4.25
CA PHE A 73 1.91 2.13 -2.87
C PHE A 73 0.88 2.76 -1.91
N LEU A 74 0.28 3.90 -2.25
CA LEU A 74 -0.71 4.58 -1.41
C LEU A 74 -1.95 3.72 -1.18
N VAL A 75 -2.46 3.07 -2.22
CA VAL A 75 -3.62 2.17 -2.11
C VAL A 75 -3.32 1.01 -1.17
N GLY A 76 -2.19 0.34 -1.38
CA GLY A 76 -1.79 -0.78 -0.53
C GLY A 76 -1.50 -0.36 0.90
N PHE A 77 -0.77 0.74 1.07
CA PHE A 77 -0.44 1.27 2.40
C PHE A 77 -1.71 1.60 3.20
N ALA A 78 -2.69 2.27 2.58
CA ALA A 78 -3.97 2.58 3.23
C ALA A 78 -4.72 1.31 3.64
N ALA A 79 -4.76 0.31 2.75
CA ALA A 79 -5.36 -0.99 3.03
C ALA A 79 -4.76 -1.67 4.27
N GLY A 80 -3.43 -1.82 4.30
CA GLY A 80 -2.72 -2.48 5.38
C GLY A 80 -2.75 -1.69 6.70
N LYS A 81 -2.58 -0.37 6.62
CA LYS A 81 -2.56 0.49 7.81
C LYS A 81 -3.88 0.50 8.57
N VAL A 82 -4.99 0.49 7.85
CA VAL A 82 -6.34 0.54 8.42
C VAL A 82 -6.88 -0.86 8.72
N GLY A 83 -6.62 -1.80 7.83
CA GLY A 83 -7.19 -3.14 7.93
C GLY A 83 -6.35 -4.16 8.70
N GLY A 84 -5.06 -3.85 8.95
CA GLY A 84 -4.16 -4.75 9.69
C GLY A 84 -3.65 -5.93 8.87
N PRO A 85 -3.12 -6.99 9.52
CA PRO A 85 -2.36 -8.07 8.87
C PRO A 85 -3.24 -9.12 8.17
N ASN A 86 -4.35 -8.72 7.56
CA ASN A 86 -5.21 -9.62 6.81
C ASN A 86 -4.59 -9.96 5.44
N PRO A 87 -4.44 -11.26 5.07
CA PRO A 87 -3.80 -11.67 3.83
C PRO A 87 -4.57 -11.30 2.56
N VAL A 88 -5.84 -10.95 2.66
CA VAL A 88 -6.68 -10.52 1.54
C VAL A 88 -6.33 -9.09 1.10
N LEU A 89 -5.97 -8.21 2.04
CA LEU A 89 -5.73 -6.79 1.76
C LEU A 89 -4.61 -6.50 0.76
N PRO A 90 -3.44 -7.18 0.80
CA PRO A 90 -2.42 -6.99 -0.22
C PRO A 90 -2.90 -7.33 -1.63
N VAL A 91 -3.70 -8.39 -1.77
CA VAL A 91 -4.23 -8.84 -3.08
C VAL A 91 -5.28 -7.85 -3.59
N VAL A 92 -6.24 -7.49 -2.75
CA VAL A 92 -7.28 -6.52 -3.12
C VAL A 92 -6.66 -5.13 -3.38
N GLY A 93 -5.69 -4.71 -2.57
CA GLY A 93 -4.94 -3.49 -2.79
C GLY A 93 -4.24 -3.46 -4.16
N ALA A 94 -3.62 -4.58 -4.57
CA ALA A 94 -3.02 -4.71 -5.89
C ALA A 94 -4.06 -4.58 -7.02
N VAL A 95 -5.19 -5.26 -6.91
CA VAL A 95 -6.28 -5.18 -7.90
C VAL A 95 -6.85 -3.76 -7.98
N LEU A 96 -7.14 -3.13 -6.84
CA LEU A 96 -7.66 -1.77 -6.80
C LEU A 96 -6.65 -0.75 -7.35
N SER A 97 -5.35 -0.97 -7.13
CA SER A 97 -4.32 -0.09 -7.69
C SER A 97 -4.27 -0.14 -9.21
N LEU A 98 -4.45 -1.32 -9.82
CA LEU A 98 -4.55 -1.46 -11.27
C LEU A 98 -5.74 -0.67 -11.82
N GLY A 99 -6.91 -0.79 -11.19
CA GLY A 99 -8.10 -0.02 -11.54
C GLY A 99 -7.88 1.49 -11.39
N ALA A 100 -7.24 1.92 -10.29
CA ALA A 100 -6.94 3.33 -10.03
C ALA A 100 -5.99 3.93 -11.07
N VAL A 101 -4.93 3.21 -11.45
CA VAL A 101 -3.99 3.65 -12.48
C VAL A 101 -4.69 3.73 -13.83
N TYR A 102 -5.46 2.70 -14.20
CA TYR A 102 -6.21 2.68 -15.46
C TYR A 102 -7.20 3.84 -15.56
N LEU A 103 -8.07 4.02 -14.57
CA LEU A 103 -9.02 5.12 -14.55
C LEU A 103 -8.32 6.49 -14.51
N GLY A 104 -7.20 6.59 -13.82
CA GLY A 104 -6.38 7.79 -13.81
C GLY A 104 -5.82 8.13 -15.19
N GLN A 105 -5.34 7.14 -15.95
CA GLN A 105 -4.88 7.34 -17.33
C GLN A 105 -6.04 7.78 -18.24
N LEU A 106 -7.21 7.15 -18.12
CA LEU A 106 -8.39 7.60 -18.87
C LEU A 106 -8.80 9.02 -18.51
N LEU A 107 -8.74 9.39 -17.24
CA LEU A 107 -9.01 10.77 -16.80
C LEU A 107 -7.99 11.76 -17.38
N GLY A 108 -6.72 11.39 -17.42
CA GLY A 108 -5.67 12.18 -18.06
C GLY A 108 -5.97 12.44 -19.55
N ILE A 109 -6.34 11.40 -20.30
CA ILE A 109 -6.76 11.50 -21.70
C ILE A 109 -8.00 12.41 -21.82
N ALA A 110 -9.00 12.22 -20.97
CA ALA A 110 -10.22 13.02 -20.99
C ALA A 110 -9.95 14.51 -20.76
N ILE A 111 -9.02 14.86 -19.87
CA ILE A 111 -8.61 16.26 -19.63
C ILE A 111 -7.94 16.85 -20.86
N ILE A 112 -7.05 16.12 -21.52
CA ILE A 112 -6.37 16.58 -22.73
C ILE A 112 -7.41 16.83 -23.86
N VAL A 113 -8.27 15.85 -24.13
CA VAL A 113 -9.32 15.95 -25.14
C VAL A 113 -10.29 17.10 -24.84
N ALA A 114 -10.70 17.25 -23.58
CA ALA A 114 -11.59 18.32 -23.16
C ALA A 114 -10.97 19.73 -23.40
N LYS A 115 -9.68 19.87 -23.15
CA LYS A 115 -8.96 21.12 -23.46
C LYS A 115 -8.90 21.41 -24.97
N GLU A 116 -8.59 20.40 -25.77
CA GLU A 116 -8.49 20.54 -27.22
C GLU A 116 -9.84 20.92 -27.86
N LEU A 117 -10.91 20.28 -27.41
CA LEU A 117 -12.26 20.50 -27.91
C LEU A 117 -13.00 21.65 -27.24
N ASN A 118 -12.42 22.24 -26.18
CA ASN A 118 -13.02 23.30 -25.37
C ASN A 118 -14.38 22.89 -24.76
N VAL A 119 -14.48 21.67 -24.26
CA VAL A 119 -15.64 21.08 -23.60
C VAL A 119 -15.34 20.67 -22.17
N SER A 120 -16.36 20.24 -21.42
CA SER A 120 -16.18 19.75 -20.04
C SER A 120 -15.47 18.39 -20.02
N THR A 121 -14.48 18.26 -19.14
CA THR A 121 -13.83 16.97 -18.87
C THR A 121 -14.84 15.89 -18.42
N THR A 122 -15.85 16.31 -17.65
CA THR A 122 -16.91 15.39 -17.16
C THR A 122 -17.71 14.81 -18.31
N ASP A 123 -18.09 15.65 -19.28
CA ASP A 123 -18.85 15.20 -20.46
C ASP A 123 -18.00 14.23 -21.31
N VAL A 124 -16.71 14.55 -21.52
CA VAL A 124 -15.80 13.65 -22.23
C VAL A 124 -15.67 12.31 -21.49
N PHE A 125 -15.50 12.34 -20.17
CA PHE A 125 -15.27 11.12 -19.38
C PHE A 125 -16.53 10.24 -19.29
N LEU A 126 -17.71 10.84 -19.09
CA LEU A 126 -18.96 10.09 -18.89
C LEU A 126 -19.63 9.69 -20.21
N ASP A 127 -19.73 10.62 -21.17
CA ASP A 127 -20.47 10.40 -22.40
C ASP A 127 -19.65 9.73 -23.50
N ASN A 128 -18.31 9.83 -23.42
CA ASN A 128 -17.39 9.31 -24.42
C ASN A 128 -16.40 8.28 -23.86
N PHE A 129 -16.78 7.54 -22.82
CA PHE A 129 -15.91 6.54 -22.18
C PHE A 129 -15.37 5.50 -23.17
N GLY A 130 -16.17 5.11 -24.17
CA GLY A 130 -15.76 4.18 -25.23
C GLY A 130 -14.58 4.73 -26.05
N LEU A 131 -14.61 6.01 -26.42
CA LEU A 131 -13.51 6.66 -27.13
C LEU A 131 -12.23 6.75 -26.28
N LEU A 132 -12.39 7.00 -24.97
CA LEU A 132 -11.24 7.02 -24.05
C LEU A 132 -10.55 5.67 -23.94
N THR A 133 -11.34 4.59 -23.87
CA THR A 133 -10.79 3.23 -23.85
C THR A 133 -10.12 2.85 -25.15
N GLU A 134 -10.64 3.30 -26.29
CA GLU A 134 -10.04 3.10 -27.60
C GLU A 134 -8.72 3.86 -27.71
N ALA A 135 -8.70 5.15 -27.37
CA ALA A 135 -7.48 5.96 -27.35
C ALA A 135 -6.41 5.35 -26.44
N TRP A 136 -6.80 4.86 -25.25
CA TRP A 136 -5.90 4.14 -24.36
C TRP A 136 -5.34 2.87 -24.99
N ASN A 137 -6.21 2.09 -25.68
CA ASN A 137 -5.80 0.86 -26.37
C ASN A 137 -4.80 1.12 -27.50
N GLU A 138 -4.91 2.24 -28.19
CA GLU A 138 -3.97 2.63 -29.23
C GLU A 138 -2.64 3.16 -28.66
N GLY A 139 -2.70 3.88 -27.54
CA GLY A 139 -1.53 4.48 -26.90
C GLY A 139 -0.73 3.56 -25.99
N LYS A 140 -1.33 2.44 -25.51
CA LYS A 140 -0.63 1.54 -24.58
C LYS A 140 0.54 0.83 -25.25
N ASP A 141 1.63 0.70 -24.52
CA ASP A 141 2.84 0.02 -24.93
C ASP A 141 3.32 -0.97 -23.86
N ILE A 142 4.50 -1.58 -24.07
CA ILE A 142 5.12 -2.50 -23.12
C ILE A 142 5.44 -1.82 -21.79
N MET A 143 5.77 -0.51 -21.81
CA MET A 143 6.08 0.26 -20.60
C MET A 143 4.82 0.50 -19.76
N THR A 144 3.66 0.69 -20.39
CA THR A 144 2.37 0.77 -19.70
C THR A 144 2.16 -0.46 -18.84
N PHE A 145 2.32 -1.66 -19.40
CA PHE A 145 2.17 -2.92 -18.65
C PHE A 145 3.22 -3.10 -17.56
N LEU A 146 4.45 -2.66 -17.81
CA LEU A 146 5.51 -2.67 -16.79
C LEU A 146 5.13 -1.81 -15.59
N PHE A 147 4.65 -0.59 -15.81
CA PHE A 147 4.23 0.30 -14.73
C PHE A 147 3.00 -0.21 -13.99
N PHE A 148 2.06 -0.87 -14.68
CA PHE A 148 0.94 -1.57 -14.04
C PHE A 148 1.43 -2.67 -13.11
N ALA A 149 2.37 -3.50 -13.55
CA ALA A 149 2.95 -4.56 -12.74
C ALA A 149 3.68 -3.98 -11.51
N LEU A 150 4.45 -2.90 -11.69
CA LEU A 150 5.13 -2.22 -10.60
C LEU A 150 4.16 -1.56 -9.62
N ALA A 151 3.05 -0.98 -10.10
CA ALA A 151 1.99 -0.44 -9.25
C ALA A 151 1.32 -1.53 -8.39
N ALA A 152 0.97 -2.66 -9.00
CA ALA A 152 0.41 -3.81 -8.28
C ALA A 152 1.39 -4.37 -7.23
N PHE A 153 2.66 -4.49 -7.58
CA PHE A 153 3.71 -4.92 -6.65
C PHE A 153 3.90 -3.94 -5.50
N ALA A 154 3.91 -2.63 -5.80
CA ALA A 154 4.01 -1.58 -4.79
C ALA A 154 2.81 -1.58 -3.83
N ALA A 155 1.59 -1.82 -4.35
CA ALA A 155 0.40 -1.96 -3.53
C ALA A 155 0.47 -3.19 -2.62
N PHE A 156 0.85 -4.34 -3.17
CA PHE A 156 0.99 -5.57 -2.40
C PHE A 156 2.03 -5.42 -1.28
N SER A 157 3.19 -4.87 -1.60
CA SER A 157 4.29 -4.65 -0.65
C SER A 157 3.94 -3.58 0.39
N GLY A 158 3.29 -2.49 -0.05
CA GLY A 158 2.83 -1.41 0.81
C GLY A 158 1.81 -1.87 1.85
N ALA A 159 0.87 -2.73 1.45
CA ALA A 159 -0.12 -3.30 2.36
C ALA A 159 0.53 -4.19 3.44
N LYS A 160 1.44 -5.06 3.04
CA LYS A 160 2.17 -5.93 3.99
C LYS A 160 2.99 -5.11 4.99
N LYS A 161 3.77 -4.15 4.49
CA LYS A 161 4.62 -3.31 5.33
C LYS A 161 3.83 -2.42 6.28
N ALA A 162 2.67 -1.93 5.87
CA ALA A 162 1.83 -1.07 6.70
C ALA A 162 1.08 -1.82 7.80
N ALA A 163 0.93 -3.14 7.66
CA ALA A 163 0.27 -4.03 8.61
C ALA A 163 1.22 -4.56 9.70
N GLU A 164 2.54 -4.40 9.55
CA GLU A 164 3.56 -4.73 10.55
C GLU A 164 3.55 -3.70 11.69
#